data_df4f24f7d477adbfda72091679779eeb
#
_entry.id   df4f24f7d477adbfda72091679779eeb
#
_cell.length_a   1.000
_cell.length_b   1.000
_cell.length_c   1.000
_cell.angle_alpha   90.00
_cell.angle_beta   90.00
_cell.angle_gamma   90.00
#
_symmetry.space_group_name_H-M   'P 1'
#
loop_
_entity.id
_entity.type
_entity.pdbx_description
1 polymer ?
#
loop_
_entity_poly.entity_id
_entity_poly.type
_entity_poly.pdbx_seq_one_letter_code
_entity_poly.pdbx_strand_id
1 'polypeptide(L)'
;MKRNTVGSTPRPIATTFAVAGLLATLCVSAACGAASGQASSGSRHYDLPATPDNVQWGWYDVHEKPKLTIRSGDTVSIQTLPHALGQIKPGVPMEEIVRLRKENDGGGPHSITGPIYVESAEPGDTLEVRILKIVPNTDAFNFNVPGKEFPTVGQLASEFPEGFVRYYRLDLGKMETQFKPGIVIDLKPFPGTFAVGVDPNEPDAKAGPPIHDAQGRTSTLRPWKNGSNMDVNELQAGSTLYLPVFQKGGLIWTGDSHCRQGNGEVNLTALECSYKEIEIQPIVRKDLKTEWPWAENQAYWVFMGFDEDLNQAMKIAVEQTVNWLGTQTLVPMSREEAYALTSIVGDCRVTQVVDIRKGVHCMIPKAIFRGR
;
A
#
# COMPACT_ATOMS: atom_id res chain seq x y z
N MET A 1 -24.18 -63.09 -31.20
CA MET A 1 -24.23 -64.49 -30.73
C MET A 1 -23.99 -64.56 -29.23
N LYS A 2 -25.02 -65.11 -28.53
CA LYS A 2 -25.02 -65.73 -27.20
C LYS A 2 -24.37 -64.90 -26.01
N ARG A 3 -25.14 -64.35 -25.09
CA ARG A 3 -26.05 -64.90 -24.03
C ARG A 3 -25.30 -65.18 -22.74
N ASN A 4 -25.74 -64.41 -21.68
CA ASN A 4 -26.22 -64.86 -20.33
C ASN A 4 -25.15 -65.44 -19.38
N THR A 5 -25.18 -65.16 -18.07
CA THR A 5 -26.22 -65.26 -17.01
C THR A 5 -25.61 -64.65 -15.70
N VAL A 6 -26.28 -63.84 -14.96
CA VAL A 6 -27.21 -64.00 -13.82
C VAL A 6 -26.69 -64.86 -12.65
N GLY A 7 -26.77 -64.34 -11.48
CA GLY A 7 -26.86 -64.98 -10.17
C GLY A 7 -25.94 -64.35 -9.11
N SER A 8 -26.24 -64.00 -7.96
CA SER A 8 -27.41 -63.96 -7.08
C SER A 8 -26.87 -63.56 -5.68
N THR A 9 -27.56 -62.70 -5.00
CA THR A 9 -27.35 -62.36 -3.58
C THR A 9 -27.67 -63.55 -2.69
N PRO A 10 -27.14 -63.59 -1.44
CA PRO A 10 -28.09 -63.61 -0.31
C PRO A 10 -27.72 -62.66 0.88
N ARG A 11 -28.76 -62.20 1.49
CA ARG A 11 -28.86 -61.66 2.86
C ARG A 11 -29.07 -62.80 3.86
N PRO A 12 -29.32 -62.49 5.17
CA PRO A 12 -28.46 -61.97 6.26
C PRO A 12 -28.48 -62.98 7.44
N ILE A 13 -27.63 -62.74 8.48
CA ILE A 13 -27.90 -63.38 9.81
C ILE A 13 -27.56 -62.33 10.89
N ALA A 14 -28.59 -62.00 11.64
CA ALA A 14 -28.50 -61.27 12.89
C ALA A 14 -28.18 -62.23 14.04
N THR A 15 -27.22 -61.86 14.89
CA THR A 15 -27.06 -62.56 16.17
C THR A 15 -26.95 -61.53 17.28
N THR A 16 -27.97 -61.49 18.09
CA THR A 16 -28.11 -60.74 19.32
C THR A 16 -27.40 -61.48 20.45
N PHE A 17 -26.48 -60.83 21.16
CA PHE A 17 -26.07 -61.27 22.50
C PHE A 17 -26.17 -60.13 23.48
N ALA A 18 -27.07 -60.29 24.43
CA ALA A 18 -27.17 -59.48 25.63
C ALA A 18 -26.28 -60.10 26.70
N VAL A 19 -25.45 -59.33 27.41
CA VAL A 19 -24.89 -59.69 28.72
C VAL A 19 -24.85 -58.45 29.60
N ALA A 20 -25.32 -58.68 30.80
CA ALA A 20 -25.61 -57.77 31.88
C ALA A 20 -24.37 -57.16 32.56
N GLY A 21 -24.58 -55.99 33.04
CA GLY A 21 -24.17 -55.28 34.23
C GLY A 21 -22.90 -55.58 35.02
N LEU A 22 -22.16 -54.48 35.23
CA LEU A 22 -21.48 -54.22 36.52
C LEU A 22 -21.30 -52.72 36.69
N LEU A 23 -22.00 -52.09 37.62
CA LEU A 23 -21.78 -50.73 38.10
C LEU A 23 -20.47 -50.73 38.89
N ALA A 24 -19.48 -50.01 38.44
CA ALA A 24 -18.35 -49.55 39.24
C ALA A 24 -18.38 -48.02 39.29
N THR A 25 -18.79 -47.47 40.42
CA THR A 25 -18.79 -46.05 40.74
C THR A 25 -17.36 -45.59 40.97
N LEU A 26 -16.74 -44.93 39.99
CA LEU A 26 -15.48 -44.19 40.19
C LEU A 26 -15.82 -42.72 40.38
N CYS A 27 -15.60 -42.23 41.61
CA CYS A 27 -15.54 -40.80 41.89
C CYS A 27 -14.28 -40.22 41.21
N VAL A 28 -14.46 -39.54 40.09
CA VAL A 28 -13.41 -38.68 39.51
C VAL A 28 -13.61 -37.27 40.04
N SER A 29 -12.68 -36.87 40.92
CA SER A 29 -12.56 -35.50 41.39
C SER A 29 -12.25 -34.58 40.18
N ALA A 30 -13.23 -33.78 39.75
CA ALA A 30 -13.03 -32.76 38.76
C ALA A 30 -12.16 -31.63 39.35
N ALA A 31 -10.89 -31.67 39.06
CA ALA A 31 -10.04 -30.47 39.19
C ALA A 31 -10.49 -29.49 38.12
N CYS A 32 -11.27 -28.48 38.50
CA CYS A 32 -11.51 -27.30 37.70
C CYS A 32 -10.18 -26.57 37.51
N GLY A 33 -9.45 -26.94 36.47
CA GLY A 33 -8.43 -26.08 35.88
C GLY A 33 -9.15 -24.88 35.24
N ALA A 34 -9.06 -23.72 35.89
CA ALA A 34 -9.45 -22.49 35.28
C ALA A 34 -8.55 -22.25 34.04
N ALA A 35 -9.00 -22.71 32.89
CA ALA A 35 -8.48 -22.20 31.63
C ALA A 35 -8.80 -20.72 31.63
N SER A 36 -7.79 -19.86 31.84
CA SER A 36 -7.87 -18.44 31.59
C SER A 36 -8.19 -18.29 30.10
N GLY A 37 -9.46 -18.18 29.79
CA GLY A 37 -9.92 -17.79 28.47
C GLY A 37 -9.29 -16.45 28.17
N GLN A 38 -8.30 -16.43 27.29
CA GLN A 38 -7.93 -15.23 26.59
C GLN A 38 -9.18 -14.78 25.83
N ALA A 39 -9.87 -13.80 26.43
CA ALA A 39 -10.93 -13.09 25.71
C ALA A 39 -10.29 -12.59 24.42
N SER A 40 -10.78 -13.04 23.28
CA SER A 40 -10.49 -12.44 21.99
C SER A 40 -10.97 -11.00 22.09
N SER A 41 -10.06 -10.06 22.40
CA SER A 41 -10.35 -8.65 22.35
C SER A 41 -10.65 -8.36 20.90
N GLY A 42 -11.92 -8.10 20.57
CA GLY A 42 -12.31 -7.69 19.21
C GLY A 42 -11.41 -6.54 18.70
N SER A 43 -11.24 -6.45 17.38
CA SER A 43 -10.58 -5.33 16.72
C SER A 43 -11.14 -4.01 17.25
N ARG A 44 -10.25 -3.07 17.60
CA ARG A 44 -10.61 -1.71 18.02
C ARG A 44 -10.51 -0.79 16.83
N HIS A 45 -11.27 0.29 16.86
CA HIS A 45 -11.20 1.37 15.90
C HIS A 45 -10.63 2.62 16.57
N TYR A 46 -9.80 3.35 15.83
CA TYR A 46 -9.16 4.60 16.26
C TYR A 46 -9.29 5.67 15.18
N ASP A 47 -9.32 6.93 15.61
CA ASP A 47 -9.24 8.09 14.73
C ASP A 47 -7.89 8.79 14.92
N LEU A 48 -7.23 9.14 13.81
CA LEU A 48 -6.01 9.95 13.79
C LEU A 48 -6.25 11.21 12.94
N PRO A 49 -6.65 12.32 13.57
CA PRO A 49 -6.90 13.57 12.86
C PRO A 49 -5.60 14.21 12.37
N ALA A 50 -5.66 14.95 11.24
CA ALA A 50 -4.53 15.68 10.68
C ALA A 50 -4.32 17.03 11.40
N THR A 51 -3.97 16.98 12.67
CA THR A 51 -3.58 18.17 13.46
C THR A 51 -2.10 18.51 13.25
N PRO A 52 -1.65 19.73 13.57
CA PRO A 52 -0.22 20.10 13.50
C PRO A 52 0.70 19.13 14.24
N ASP A 53 0.25 18.55 15.36
CA ASP A 53 1.03 17.59 16.14
C ASP A 53 1.11 16.19 15.50
N ASN A 54 0.20 15.86 14.58
CA ASN A 54 0.09 14.54 13.97
C ASN A 54 0.62 14.48 12.53
N VAL A 55 1.01 15.63 11.95
CA VAL A 55 1.44 15.73 10.56
C VAL A 55 2.87 16.25 10.48
N GLN A 56 3.70 15.53 9.74
CA GLN A 56 5.06 15.94 9.39
C GLN A 56 5.07 16.52 7.96
N TRP A 57 6.02 17.39 7.66
CA TRP A 57 6.19 17.95 6.32
C TRP A 57 7.50 17.49 5.68
N GLY A 58 7.37 16.60 4.69
CA GLY A 58 8.44 16.21 3.78
C GLY A 58 9.53 15.29 4.37
N TRP A 59 9.48 14.98 5.66
CA TRP A 59 10.50 14.19 6.33
C TRP A 59 9.88 13.14 7.26
N TYR A 60 10.36 11.89 7.16
CA TYR A 60 10.09 10.85 8.15
C TYR A 60 11.09 10.96 9.30
N ASP A 61 10.60 11.14 10.51
CA ASP A 61 11.40 11.08 11.73
C ASP A 61 11.08 9.79 12.49
N VAL A 62 11.95 8.79 12.40
CA VAL A 62 11.77 7.50 13.09
C VAL A 62 11.96 7.61 14.62
N HIS A 63 12.53 8.72 15.10
CA HIS A 63 12.73 8.98 16.52
C HIS A 63 11.56 9.76 17.14
N GLU A 64 10.63 10.24 16.32
CA GLU A 64 9.46 10.94 16.84
C GLU A 64 8.55 9.96 17.60
N LYS A 65 8.01 10.46 18.73
CA LYS A 65 7.06 9.67 19.51
C LYS A 65 5.83 9.33 18.67
N PRO A 66 5.42 8.04 18.62
CA PRO A 66 4.22 7.64 17.91
C PRO A 66 2.99 8.46 18.32
N LYS A 67 2.22 8.89 17.35
CA LYS A 67 0.98 9.65 17.55
C LYS A 67 -0.16 8.75 17.99
N LEU A 68 -0.06 7.47 17.62
CA LEU A 68 -1.01 6.43 18.00
C LEU A 68 -0.27 5.12 18.17
N THR A 69 -0.71 4.29 19.13
CA THR A 69 -0.27 2.90 19.32
C THR A 69 -1.48 1.98 19.21
N ILE A 70 -1.40 1.00 18.32
CA ILE A 70 -2.48 0.05 18.02
C ILE A 70 -1.97 -1.38 18.08
N ARG A 71 -2.89 -2.34 18.15
CA ARG A 71 -2.57 -3.76 17.98
C ARG A 71 -2.72 -4.19 16.52
N SER A 72 -2.03 -5.25 16.16
CA SER A 72 -2.24 -5.94 14.89
C SER A 72 -3.72 -6.32 14.72
N GLY A 73 -4.33 -5.90 13.60
CA GLY A 73 -5.74 -6.14 13.28
C GLY A 73 -6.71 -5.06 13.77
N ASP A 74 -6.27 -4.08 14.54
CA ASP A 74 -7.07 -2.88 14.82
C ASP A 74 -7.25 -2.04 13.54
N THR A 75 -8.26 -1.17 13.47
CA THR A 75 -8.50 -0.25 12.37
C THR A 75 -8.22 1.20 12.76
N VAL A 76 -7.77 1.99 11.80
CA VAL A 76 -7.51 3.43 12.00
C VAL A 76 -8.09 4.23 10.86
N SER A 77 -8.94 5.22 11.18
CA SER A 77 -9.36 6.28 10.27
C SER A 77 -8.39 7.45 10.36
N ILE A 78 -7.66 7.72 9.29
CA ILE A 78 -6.61 8.73 9.22
C ILE A 78 -7.10 9.89 8.36
N GLN A 79 -6.93 11.12 8.84
CA GLN A 79 -7.11 12.32 8.03
C GLN A 79 -5.75 12.74 7.43
N THR A 80 -5.81 13.33 6.23
CA THR A 80 -4.61 13.88 5.57
C THR A 80 -4.78 15.36 5.23
N LEU A 81 -3.66 16.05 5.04
CA LEU A 81 -3.62 17.43 4.55
C LEU A 81 -3.12 17.48 3.11
N PRO A 82 -3.48 18.52 2.34
CA PRO A 82 -2.80 18.84 1.09
C PRO A 82 -1.31 19.13 1.34
N HIS A 83 -0.54 19.24 0.28
CA HIS A 83 0.89 19.54 0.32
C HIS A 83 1.24 20.75 1.21
N ALA A 84 2.48 20.77 1.73
CA ALA A 84 3.04 21.84 2.55
C ALA A 84 2.15 22.19 3.76
N LEU A 85 1.75 21.17 4.55
CA LEU A 85 0.87 21.31 5.72
C LEU A 85 -0.47 22.01 5.39
N GLY A 86 -1.02 21.74 4.19
CA GLY A 86 -2.28 22.33 3.74
C GLY A 86 -2.16 23.77 3.25
N GLN A 87 -0.94 24.27 3.04
CA GLN A 87 -0.74 25.62 2.53
C GLN A 87 -1.06 25.73 1.02
N ILE A 88 -0.92 24.62 0.25
CA ILE A 88 -1.36 24.58 -1.13
C ILE A 88 -2.86 24.32 -1.17
N LYS A 89 -3.63 25.35 -1.45
CA LYS A 89 -5.10 25.37 -1.45
C LYS A 89 -5.62 26.26 -2.58
N PRO A 90 -6.91 26.19 -2.93
CA PRO A 90 -7.47 26.99 -4.03
C PRO A 90 -7.12 28.47 -3.94
N GLY A 91 -6.55 28.99 -5.05
CA GLY A 91 -6.13 30.39 -5.17
C GLY A 91 -4.67 30.67 -4.87
N VAL A 92 -3.89 29.70 -4.39
CA VAL A 92 -2.43 29.87 -4.18
C VAL A 92 -1.73 29.99 -5.53
N PRO A 93 -0.95 31.07 -5.79
CA PRO A 93 -0.27 31.26 -7.05
C PRO A 93 1.01 30.42 -7.15
N MET A 94 1.54 30.27 -8.36
CA MET A 94 2.74 29.46 -8.64
C MET A 94 3.96 29.95 -7.84
N GLU A 95 4.12 31.26 -7.68
CA GLU A 95 5.23 31.85 -6.91
C GLU A 95 5.26 31.35 -5.46
N GLU A 96 4.09 31.20 -4.87
CA GLU A 96 3.97 30.69 -3.50
C GLU A 96 4.26 29.18 -3.43
N ILE A 97 3.84 28.42 -4.43
CA ILE A 97 4.18 26.98 -4.55
C ILE A 97 5.71 26.81 -4.65
N VAL A 98 6.35 27.63 -5.46
CA VAL A 98 7.83 27.64 -5.59
C VAL A 98 8.50 28.02 -4.27
N ARG A 99 7.98 29.03 -3.57
CA ARG A 99 8.50 29.43 -2.24
C ARG A 99 8.43 28.30 -1.24
N LEU A 100 7.27 27.64 -1.11
CA LEU A 100 7.07 26.51 -0.21
C LEU A 100 7.99 25.32 -0.56
N ARG A 101 8.19 25.05 -1.85
CA ARG A 101 9.13 24.00 -2.29
C ARG A 101 10.56 24.30 -1.86
N LYS A 102 11.00 25.57 -1.96
CA LYS A 102 12.36 26.00 -1.54
C LYS A 102 12.50 26.06 -0.03
N GLU A 103 11.43 26.35 0.70
CA GLU A 103 11.44 26.38 2.18
C GLU A 103 11.74 25.00 2.79
N ASN A 104 11.26 23.92 2.17
CA ASN A 104 11.50 22.55 2.61
C ASN A 104 12.36 21.80 1.59
N ASP A 105 13.48 22.42 1.19
CA ASP A 105 14.40 21.83 0.22
C ASP A 105 14.91 20.45 0.69
N GLY A 106 14.83 19.47 -0.22
CA GLY A 106 15.18 18.07 0.05
C GLY A 106 14.09 17.24 0.75
N GLY A 107 13.18 17.85 1.49
CA GLY A 107 12.11 17.12 2.21
C GLY A 107 10.96 16.65 1.34
N GLY A 108 10.62 17.43 0.34
CA GLY A 108 9.44 17.21 -0.49
C GLY A 108 8.21 17.98 -0.03
N PRO A 109 7.15 18.00 -0.86
CA PRO A 109 5.94 18.77 -0.58
C PRO A 109 4.98 18.07 0.38
N HIS A 110 5.16 16.76 0.62
CA HIS A 110 4.15 15.89 1.20
C HIS A 110 3.86 16.19 2.66
N SER A 111 2.59 16.30 3.00
CA SER A 111 2.09 16.33 4.38
C SER A 111 1.72 14.90 4.77
N ILE A 112 2.46 14.31 5.71
CA ILE A 112 2.29 12.91 6.10
C ILE A 112 1.79 12.80 7.54
N THR A 113 0.69 12.08 7.74
CA THR A 113 0.07 11.85 9.06
C THR A 113 0.64 10.57 9.68
N GLY A 114 1.12 10.65 10.90
CA GLY A 114 1.78 9.57 11.64
C GLY A 114 2.89 10.10 12.55
N PRO A 115 3.75 9.21 13.12
CA PRO A 115 3.78 7.77 12.94
C PRO A 115 2.75 7.01 13.78
N ILE A 116 2.26 5.89 13.26
CA ILE A 116 1.42 4.94 13.99
C ILE A 116 2.29 3.73 14.34
N TYR A 117 2.34 3.39 15.62
CA TYR A 117 3.06 2.24 16.13
C TYR A 117 2.13 1.02 16.20
N VAL A 118 2.50 -0.08 15.56
CA VAL A 118 1.78 -1.35 15.61
C VAL A 118 2.46 -2.29 16.60
N GLU A 119 1.79 -2.60 17.72
CA GLU A 119 2.31 -3.54 18.72
C GLU A 119 2.69 -4.88 18.08
N SER A 120 3.79 -5.48 18.55
CA SER A 120 4.36 -6.73 18.06
C SER A 120 5.01 -6.73 16.68
N ALA A 121 4.98 -5.62 15.92
CA ALA A 121 5.76 -5.51 14.69
C ALA A 121 7.25 -5.33 15.01
N GLU A 122 8.07 -6.22 14.48
CA GLU A 122 9.53 -6.24 14.67
C GLU A 122 10.25 -6.21 13.32
N PRO A 123 11.49 -5.70 13.25
CA PRO A 123 12.27 -5.76 12.02
C PRO A 123 12.34 -7.17 11.42
N GLY A 124 12.09 -7.27 10.12
CA GLY A 124 12.02 -8.53 9.38
C GLY A 124 10.63 -9.18 9.33
N ASP A 125 9.63 -8.60 9.99
CA ASP A 125 8.22 -8.96 9.75
C ASP A 125 7.72 -8.29 8.46
N THR A 126 6.51 -8.62 8.04
CA THR A 126 5.76 -7.92 7.01
C THR A 126 4.53 -7.27 7.62
N LEU A 127 4.24 -6.03 7.28
CA LEU A 127 2.94 -5.41 7.54
C LEU A 127 2.03 -5.60 6.33
N GLU A 128 0.94 -6.33 6.54
CA GLU A 128 -0.22 -6.40 5.65
C GLU A 128 -1.15 -5.25 6.01
N VAL A 129 -1.31 -4.29 5.11
CA VAL A 129 -2.16 -3.11 5.33
C VAL A 129 -3.34 -3.16 4.39
N ARG A 130 -4.51 -3.43 4.92
CA ARG A 130 -5.76 -3.38 4.16
C ARG A 130 -6.27 -1.96 4.10
N ILE A 131 -6.50 -1.43 2.90
CA ILE A 131 -7.13 -0.13 2.67
C ILE A 131 -8.63 -0.36 2.57
N LEU A 132 -9.36 -0.05 3.64
CA LEU A 132 -10.77 -0.40 3.76
C LEU A 132 -11.67 0.64 3.10
N LYS A 133 -11.31 1.93 3.22
CA LYS A 133 -12.12 3.05 2.78
C LYS A 133 -11.25 4.26 2.48
N ILE A 134 -11.65 5.05 1.48
CA ILE A 134 -11.05 6.36 1.19
C ILE A 134 -12.18 7.35 0.91
N VAL A 135 -12.20 8.47 1.62
CA VAL A 135 -13.15 9.56 1.44
C VAL A 135 -12.37 10.85 1.21
N PRO A 136 -12.31 11.35 -0.03
CA PRO A 136 -11.64 12.62 -0.33
C PRO A 136 -12.35 13.83 0.29
N ASN A 137 -11.60 14.93 0.47
CA ASN A 137 -12.13 16.27 0.55
C ASN A 137 -12.51 16.78 -0.85
N THR A 138 -13.12 17.96 -0.93
CA THR A 138 -13.71 18.46 -2.18
C THR A 138 -12.78 19.33 -3.03
N ASP A 139 -11.62 19.70 -2.53
CA ASP A 139 -10.66 20.53 -3.24
C ASP A 139 -9.50 19.67 -3.73
N ALA A 140 -9.07 19.94 -4.96
CA ALA A 140 -7.93 19.27 -5.55
C ALA A 140 -7.14 20.25 -6.44
N PHE A 141 -5.91 19.87 -6.79
CA PHE A 141 -5.06 20.65 -7.68
C PHE A 141 -4.15 19.75 -8.51
N ASN A 142 -3.61 20.32 -9.57
CA ASN A 142 -2.48 19.75 -10.30
C ASN A 142 -1.58 20.91 -10.69
N PHE A 143 -0.27 20.72 -10.61
CA PHE A 143 0.70 21.70 -11.07
C PHE A 143 1.95 21.02 -11.67
N ASN A 144 2.65 21.76 -12.52
CA ASN A 144 4.06 21.57 -12.79
C ASN A 144 4.81 22.84 -12.40
N VAL A 145 5.95 22.68 -11.76
CA VAL A 145 6.80 23.82 -11.37
C VAL A 145 7.45 24.48 -12.58
N PRO A 146 7.89 25.77 -12.48
CA PRO A 146 8.56 26.46 -13.57
C PRO A 146 9.82 25.75 -14.06
N GLY A 147 9.84 25.26 -15.28
CA GLY A 147 10.98 24.56 -15.86
C GLY A 147 12.25 25.40 -16.00
N LYS A 148 12.15 26.72 -16.02
CA LYS A 148 13.31 27.62 -15.97
C LYS A 148 14.07 27.55 -14.63
N GLU A 149 13.40 27.20 -13.54
CA GLU A 149 13.99 27.04 -12.21
C GLU A 149 14.24 25.57 -11.86
N PHE A 150 13.41 24.68 -12.38
CA PHE A 150 13.43 23.23 -12.09
C PHE A 150 13.45 22.39 -13.39
N PRO A 151 14.53 22.45 -14.16
CA PRO A 151 14.55 21.91 -15.54
C PRO A 151 14.47 20.38 -15.63
N THR A 152 14.64 19.68 -14.50
CA THR A 152 14.61 18.21 -14.42
C THR A 152 13.37 17.68 -13.69
N VAL A 153 12.45 18.55 -13.28
CA VAL A 153 11.26 18.20 -12.49
C VAL A 153 10.03 18.19 -13.40
N GLY A 154 9.64 17.00 -13.84
CA GLY A 154 8.65 16.73 -14.88
C GLY A 154 9.29 16.32 -16.19
N GLN A 155 8.59 15.51 -16.99
CA GLN A 155 9.15 14.94 -18.24
C GLN A 155 9.39 15.99 -19.34
N LEU A 156 8.61 17.06 -19.36
CA LEU A 156 8.71 18.12 -20.34
C LEU A 156 8.98 19.50 -19.67
N ALA A 157 9.70 19.50 -18.54
CA ALA A 157 9.89 20.71 -17.72
C ALA A 157 10.42 21.90 -18.53
N SER A 158 11.40 21.69 -19.43
CA SER A 158 11.98 22.74 -20.28
C SER A 158 10.99 23.39 -21.26
N GLU A 159 9.90 22.69 -21.60
CA GLU A 159 8.87 23.20 -22.49
C GLU A 159 7.83 24.08 -21.77
N PHE A 160 7.84 24.03 -20.42
CA PHE A 160 6.92 24.79 -19.57
C PHE A 160 7.70 25.71 -18.61
N PRO A 161 8.37 26.77 -19.12
CA PRO A 161 9.31 27.59 -18.35
C PRO A 161 8.66 28.33 -17.18
N GLU A 162 7.37 28.67 -17.26
CA GLU A 162 6.66 29.42 -16.20
C GLU A 162 5.90 28.50 -15.24
N GLY A 163 5.85 27.19 -15.50
CA GLY A 163 5.00 26.28 -14.76
C GLY A 163 3.51 26.51 -15.01
N PHE A 164 2.69 25.71 -14.35
CA PHE A 164 1.24 25.81 -14.44
C PHE A 164 0.61 25.24 -13.17
N VAL A 165 -0.42 25.91 -12.64
CA VAL A 165 -1.24 25.39 -11.55
C VAL A 165 -2.72 25.53 -11.88
N ARG A 166 -3.47 24.48 -11.55
CA ARG A 166 -4.92 24.48 -11.69
C ARG A 166 -5.57 23.84 -10.49
N TYR A 167 -6.64 24.46 -10.00
CA TYR A 167 -7.47 24.00 -8.90
C TYR A 167 -8.77 23.42 -9.42
N TYR A 168 -9.26 22.41 -8.73
CA TYR A 168 -10.47 21.67 -9.09
C TYR A 168 -11.41 21.57 -7.91
N ARG A 169 -12.70 21.52 -8.19
CA ARG A 169 -13.73 21.16 -7.24
C ARG A 169 -14.25 19.77 -7.58
N LEU A 170 -14.15 18.84 -6.63
CA LEU A 170 -14.56 17.45 -6.81
C LEU A 170 -16.07 17.29 -6.54
N ASP A 171 -16.78 16.62 -7.44
CA ASP A 171 -18.15 16.12 -7.22
C ASP A 171 -18.08 14.72 -6.62
N LEU A 172 -18.08 14.64 -5.28
CA LEU A 172 -17.99 13.36 -4.56
C LEU A 172 -19.26 12.52 -4.69
N GLY A 173 -20.40 13.11 -5.07
CA GLY A 173 -21.63 12.37 -5.31
C GLY A 173 -21.58 11.56 -6.60
N LYS A 174 -20.87 12.07 -7.61
CA LYS A 174 -20.66 11.40 -8.87
C LYS A 174 -19.28 10.74 -8.98
N MET A 175 -18.38 11.02 -8.04
CA MET A 175 -16.97 10.64 -8.10
C MET A 175 -16.29 11.11 -9.40
N GLU A 176 -16.44 12.41 -9.70
CA GLU A 176 -15.86 13.03 -10.90
C GLU A 176 -15.43 14.48 -10.64
N THR A 177 -14.63 15.02 -11.56
CA THR A 177 -14.35 16.46 -11.66
C THR A 177 -14.28 16.90 -13.11
N GLN A 178 -14.56 18.17 -13.38
CA GLN A 178 -14.45 18.73 -14.71
C GLN A 178 -13.06 19.34 -14.93
N PHE A 179 -12.28 18.77 -15.87
CA PHE A 179 -11.00 19.36 -16.28
C PHE A 179 -11.21 20.68 -17.02
N LYS A 180 -12.10 20.67 -18.01
CA LYS A 180 -12.63 21.85 -18.72
C LYS A 180 -13.96 21.48 -19.37
N PRO A 181 -14.74 22.41 -19.91
CA PRO A 181 -15.98 22.09 -20.61
C PRO A 181 -15.77 20.98 -21.65
N GLY A 182 -16.52 19.89 -21.51
CA GLY A 182 -16.44 18.72 -22.38
C GLY A 182 -15.40 17.66 -21.96
N ILE A 183 -14.63 17.87 -20.89
CA ILE A 183 -13.69 16.84 -20.35
C ILE A 183 -13.98 16.63 -18.89
N VAL A 184 -14.43 15.42 -18.56
CA VAL A 184 -14.69 14.94 -17.20
C VAL A 184 -13.66 13.88 -16.83
N ILE A 185 -13.20 13.92 -15.60
CA ILE A 185 -12.23 12.98 -15.01
C ILE A 185 -12.93 12.20 -13.91
N ASP A 186 -12.99 10.87 -14.02
CA ASP A 186 -13.43 9.97 -12.95
C ASP A 186 -12.42 9.95 -11.81
N LEU A 187 -12.89 10.05 -10.59
CA LEU A 187 -12.04 9.93 -9.40
C LEU A 187 -11.78 8.45 -9.07
N LYS A 188 -10.53 8.17 -8.76
CA LYS A 188 -10.05 6.87 -8.26
C LYS A 188 -9.04 7.11 -7.15
N PRO A 189 -9.50 7.43 -5.93
CA PRO A 189 -8.64 7.85 -4.84
C PRO A 189 -7.70 6.73 -4.37
N PHE A 190 -6.44 7.08 -4.12
CA PHE A 190 -5.43 6.20 -3.54
C PHE A 190 -4.34 7.03 -2.85
N PRO A 191 -3.65 6.52 -1.81
CA PRO A 191 -2.52 7.23 -1.22
C PRO A 191 -1.31 7.15 -2.16
N GLY A 192 -0.77 8.28 -2.62
CA GLY A 192 0.51 8.37 -3.32
C GLY A 192 1.63 7.96 -2.38
N THR A 193 1.64 8.55 -1.18
CA THR A 193 2.58 8.17 -0.12
C THR A 193 1.94 7.29 0.93
N PHE A 194 2.49 6.08 1.08
CA PHE A 194 2.25 5.17 2.19
C PHE A 194 3.57 4.54 2.61
N ALA A 195 3.99 4.76 3.85
CA ALA A 195 5.31 4.34 4.33
C ALA A 195 5.24 3.61 5.66
N VAL A 196 6.20 2.70 5.85
CA VAL A 196 6.63 2.23 7.17
C VAL A 196 7.97 2.88 7.54
N GLY A 197 8.43 2.66 8.77
CA GLY A 197 9.73 3.14 9.24
C GLY A 197 10.86 2.81 8.27
N VAL A 198 11.70 3.78 8.00
CA VAL A 198 12.70 3.75 6.92
C VAL A 198 13.71 2.62 7.06
N ASP A 199 14.16 2.12 5.93
CA ASP A 199 15.25 1.14 5.83
C ASP A 199 16.59 1.80 6.21
N PRO A 200 17.26 1.37 7.29
CA PRO A 200 18.55 1.95 7.68
C PRO A 200 19.68 1.67 6.68
N ASN A 201 19.44 0.78 5.72
CA ASN A 201 20.40 0.42 4.66
C ASN A 201 19.99 1.01 3.30
N GLU A 202 19.08 1.98 3.28
CA GLU A 202 18.73 2.66 2.04
C GLU A 202 19.97 3.33 1.44
N PRO A 203 20.32 3.01 0.18
CA PRO A 203 21.54 3.56 -0.44
C PRO A 203 21.34 5.05 -0.74
N ASP A 204 22.41 5.82 -0.61
CA ASP A 204 22.45 7.22 -1.01
C ASP A 204 21.98 7.41 -2.46
N ALA A 205 21.28 8.51 -2.69
CA ALA A 205 20.83 8.88 -4.03
C ALA A 205 22.01 9.34 -4.88
N LYS A 206 22.02 8.91 -6.15
CA LYS A 206 22.98 9.38 -7.16
C LYS A 206 22.58 10.74 -7.73
N ALA A 207 21.32 11.11 -7.61
CA ALA A 207 20.76 12.36 -8.13
C ALA A 207 19.81 13.03 -7.12
N GLY A 208 19.64 14.34 -7.27
CA GLY A 208 18.76 15.13 -6.41
C GLY A 208 19.33 15.46 -5.04
N PRO A 209 18.51 15.96 -4.11
CA PRO A 209 18.94 16.31 -2.76
C PRO A 209 19.30 15.06 -1.94
N PRO A 210 20.06 15.21 -0.82
CA PRO A 210 20.34 14.12 0.10
C PRO A 210 19.08 13.38 0.56
N ILE A 211 19.19 12.08 0.81
CA ILE A 211 18.08 11.28 1.34
C ILE A 211 17.78 11.67 2.79
N HIS A 212 18.84 11.94 3.55
CA HIS A 212 18.74 12.32 4.96
C HIS A 212 19.11 13.79 5.16
N ASP A 213 18.39 14.45 6.05
CA ASP A 213 18.80 15.77 6.53
C ASP A 213 19.87 15.71 7.64
N ALA A 214 20.30 16.87 8.12
CA ALA A 214 21.32 16.95 9.18
C ALA A 214 20.84 16.36 10.53
N GLN A 215 19.56 16.14 10.72
CA GLN A 215 18.95 15.52 11.88
C GLN A 215 18.76 14.00 11.72
N GLY A 216 19.08 13.45 10.55
CA GLY A 216 18.90 12.02 10.22
C GLY A 216 17.47 11.63 9.84
N ARG A 217 16.60 12.62 9.58
CA ARG A 217 15.26 12.35 9.05
C ARG A 217 15.36 11.99 7.57
N THR A 218 14.46 11.14 7.10
CA THR A 218 14.46 10.65 5.71
C THR A 218 13.44 11.41 4.86
N SER A 219 13.86 11.85 3.67
CA SER A 219 13.02 12.56 2.70
C SER A 219 11.82 11.72 2.24
N THR A 220 10.65 12.36 2.10
CA THR A 220 9.45 11.71 1.54
C THR A 220 9.44 11.66 0.00
N LEU A 221 10.40 12.29 -0.69
CA LEU A 221 10.40 12.43 -2.16
C LEU A 221 10.51 11.12 -2.92
N ARG A 222 11.14 10.10 -2.34
CA ARG A 222 11.53 8.90 -3.08
C ARG A 222 10.79 7.67 -2.60
N PRO A 223 10.27 6.82 -3.50
CA PRO A 223 9.87 5.46 -3.14
C PRO A 223 11.08 4.57 -2.86
N TRP A 224 10.93 3.65 -1.92
CA TRP A 224 11.91 2.63 -1.61
C TRP A 224 11.26 1.37 -1.01
N LYS A 225 12.06 0.48 -0.44
CA LYS A 225 11.57 -0.76 0.20
C LYS A 225 10.56 -0.52 1.33
N ASN A 226 10.65 0.60 2.05
CA ASN A 226 9.68 0.99 3.07
C ASN A 226 8.37 1.59 2.52
N GLY A 227 8.17 1.56 1.20
CA GLY A 227 7.05 2.22 0.54
C GLY A 227 7.40 3.65 0.16
N SER A 228 6.93 4.63 0.94
CA SER A 228 7.09 6.07 0.73
C SER A 228 6.28 6.57 -0.46
N ASN A 229 6.83 7.38 -1.33
CA ASN A 229 6.19 8.02 -2.47
C ASN A 229 6.04 7.06 -3.67
N MET A 230 5.22 6.04 -3.51
CA MET A 230 5.09 4.96 -4.50
C MET A 230 4.23 5.31 -5.70
N ASP A 231 3.20 6.12 -5.52
CA ASP A 231 2.25 6.60 -6.55
C ASP A 231 1.56 5.48 -7.34
N VAL A 232 1.31 4.38 -6.68
CA VAL A 232 0.68 3.20 -7.29
C VAL A 232 -0.84 3.33 -7.27
N ASN A 233 -1.43 3.70 -8.40
CA ASN A 233 -2.86 3.95 -8.52
C ASN A 233 -3.76 2.70 -8.37
N GLU A 234 -3.18 1.52 -8.18
CA GLU A 234 -3.88 0.28 -7.82
C GLU A 234 -4.18 0.18 -6.31
N LEU A 235 -3.63 1.07 -5.46
CA LEU A 235 -3.82 1.10 -4.00
C LEU A 235 -5.14 1.78 -3.58
N GLN A 236 -6.22 1.49 -4.26
CA GLN A 236 -7.56 2.01 -3.97
C GLN A 236 -8.20 1.29 -2.77
N ALA A 237 -9.34 1.79 -2.28
CA ALA A 237 -10.13 1.07 -1.28
C ALA A 237 -10.46 -0.35 -1.76
N GLY A 238 -10.29 -1.34 -0.88
CA GLY A 238 -10.40 -2.77 -1.17
C GLY A 238 -9.09 -3.44 -1.61
N SER A 239 -7.99 -2.69 -1.69
CA SER A 239 -6.66 -3.25 -1.90
C SER A 239 -5.97 -3.58 -0.57
N THR A 240 -4.94 -4.41 -0.64
CA THR A 240 -4.05 -4.75 0.46
C THR A 240 -2.61 -4.49 0.02
N LEU A 241 -1.87 -3.71 0.81
CA LEU A 241 -0.46 -3.40 0.62
C LEU A 241 0.39 -4.19 1.60
N TYR A 242 1.50 -4.76 1.14
CA TYR A 242 2.46 -5.51 1.95
C TYR A 242 3.80 -4.78 1.95
N LEU A 243 4.28 -4.45 3.15
CA LEU A 243 5.50 -3.68 3.37
C LEU A 243 6.45 -4.42 4.31
N PRO A 244 7.77 -4.47 4.03
CA PRO A 244 8.75 -5.00 4.97
C PRO A 244 8.92 -4.07 6.18
N VAL A 245 9.00 -4.63 7.37
CA VAL A 245 9.23 -3.87 8.60
C VAL A 245 10.74 -3.72 8.84
N PHE A 246 11.21 -2.48 8.94
CA PHE A 246 12.61 -2.15 9.25
C PHE A 246 12.78 -1.60 10.67
N GLN A 247 11.74 -0.98 11.21
CA GLN A 247 11.75 -0.35 12.53
C GLN A 247 10.75 -1.04 13.45
N LYS A 248 11.10 -1.15 14.74
CA LYS A 248 10.19 -1.67 15.76
C LYS A 248 8.87 -0.90 15.77
N GLY A 249 7.76 -1.62 15.77
CA GLY A 249 6.43 -1.04 15.69
C GLY A 249 5.99 -0.64 14.28
N GLY A 250 6.80 -0.91 13.26
CA GLY A 250 6.49 -0.60 11.86
C GLY A 250 6.49 0.89 11.54
N LEU A 251 5.95 1.76 12.40
CA LEU A 251 5.88 3.22 12.25
C LEU A 251 5.22 3.63 10.92
N ILE A 252 3.89 3.58 10.87
CA ILE A 252 3.15 3.88 9.64
C ILE A 252 2.92 5.38 9.48
N TRP A 253 3.16 5.91 8.27
CA TRP A 253 2.73 7.23 7.80
C TRP A 253 1.94 7.11 6.50
N THR A 254 0.99 8.01 6.29
CA THR A 254 0.33 8.19 5.00
C THR A 254 0.00 9.65 4.75
N GLY A 255 -0.03 10.03 3.49
CA GLY A 255 -0.31 11.38 3.03
C GLY A 255 -0.26 11.44 1.53
N ASP A 256 0.02 12.63 0.96
CA ASP A 256 0.15 12.75 -0.49
C ASP A 256 -1.04 12.07 -1.18
N SER A 257 -2.21 12.66 -0.96
CA SER A 257 -3.48 12.03 -1.28
C SER A 257 -3.85 12.30 -2.72
N HIS A 258 -3.89 11.28 -3.55
CA HIS A 258 -4.25 11.37 -4.95
C HIS A 258 -5.73 11.04 -5.18
N CYS A 259 -6.47 11.92 -5.85
CA CYS A 259 -7.84 11.63 -6.27
C CYS A 259 -7.91 11.03 -7.67
N ARG A 260 -6.86 11.14 -8.47
CA ARG A 260 -6.63 10.48 -9.76
C ARG A 260 -5.18 10.69 -10.21
N GLN A 261 -4.58 9.66 -10.79
CA GLN A 261 -3.28 9.75 -11.46
C GLN A 261 -3.29 8.88 -12.71
N GLY A 262 -2.72 9.40 -13.79
CA GLY A 262 -2.31 8.60 -14.93
C GLY A 262 -0.96 7.95 -14.68
N ASN A 263 -0.78 6.69 -15.12
CA ASN A 263 0.52 6.03 -15.02
C ASN A 263 1.61 6.86 -15.71
N GLY A 264 2.72 7.06 -15.00
CA GLY A 264 3.84 7.92 -15.41
C GLY A 264 3.92 9.25 -14.66
N GLU A 265 2.81 9.79 -14.16
CA GLU A 265 2.75 11.08 -13.41
C GLU A 265 3.57 12.21 -14.04
N VAL A 266 3.46 12.33 -15.35
CA VAL A 266 4.46 12.94 -16.24
C VAL A 266 4.76 14.41 -16.01
N ASN A 267 3.86 15.20 -15.40
CA ASN A 267 4.07 16.63 -15.18
C ASN A 267 4.55 17.00 -13.77
N LEU A 268 4.69 16.04 -12.85
CA LEU A 268 5.13 16.16 -11.45
C LEU A 268 4.06 15.84 -10.40
N THR A 269 2.79 16.07 -10.67
CA THR A 269 1.72 15.83 -9.69
C THR A 269 0.57 15.04 -10.30
N ALA A 270 -0.14 14.34 -9.46
CA ALA A 270 -1.43 13.75 -9.76
C ALA A 270 -2.56 14.81 -9.75
N LEU A 271 -3.79 14.40 -9.65
CA LEU A 271 -4.88 15.21 -9.12
C LEU A 271 -4.79 15.15 -7.59
N GLU A 272 -3.95 16.04 -7.06
CA GLU A 272 -3.63 16.15 -5.65
C GLU A 272 -4.85 16.57 -4.85
N CYS A 273 -5.09 15.93 -3.72
CA CYS A 273 -6.19 16.29 -2.85
C CYS A 273 -5.80 16.08 -1.37
N SER A 274 -6.76 15.92 -0.49
CA SER A 274 -6.58 15.42 0.85
C SER A 274 -7.77 14.52 1.19
N TYR A 275 -7.60 13.68 2.22
CA TYR A 275 -8.67 12.81 2.64
C TYR A 275 -9.29 13.27 3.94
N LYS A 276 -10.63 13.33 3.93
CA LYS A 276 -11.41 13.37 5.15
C LYS A 276 -11.16 12.09 5.96
N GLU A 277 -10.93 10.97 5.24
CA GLU A 277 -10.71 9.68 5.84
C GLU A 277 -10.00 8.74 4.86
N ILE A 278 -8.92 8.12 5.31
CA ILE A 278 -8.45 6.84 4.80
C ILE A 278 -8.47 5.84 5.96
N GLU A 279 -9.30 4.80 5.86
CA GLU A 279 -9.39 3.75 6.87
C GLU A 279 -8.51 2.57 6.49
N ILE A 280 -7.61 2.19 7.40
CA ILE A 280 -6.68 1.09 7.23
C ILE A 280 -6.80 0.06 8.34
N GLN A 281 -6.43 -1.18 8.04
CA GLN A 281 -6.26 -2.27 9.01
C GLN A 281 -4.86 -2.88 8.85
N PRO A 282 -3.88 -2.48 9.68
CA PRO A 282 -2.56 -3.09 9.68
C PRO A 282 -2.56 -4.43 10.41
N ILE A 283 -1.96 -5.46 9.80
CA ILE A 283 -1.82 -6.80 10.35
C ILE A 283 -0.35 -7.20 10.29
N VAL A 284 0.21 -7.60 11.42
CA VAL A 284 1.60 -8.10 11.48
C VAL A 284 1.65 -9.54 10.98
N ARG A 285 2.43 -9.79 9.93
CA ARG A 285 2.63 -11.10 9.31
C ARG A 285 4.03 -11.61 9.61
N LYS A 286 4.13 -12.49 10.59
CA LYS A 286 5.42 -13.16 10.95
C LYS A 286 5.74 -14.35 10.06
N ASP A 287 4.73 -14.86 9.38
CA ASP A 287 4.75 -15.99 8.45
C ASP A 287 5.15 -15.59 7.03
N LEU A 288 5.13 -14.30 6.72
CA LEU A 288 5.42 -13.75 5.40
C LEU A 288 6.72 -12.92 5.44
N LYS A 289 7.57 -13.11 4.42
CA LYS A 289 8.79 -12.31 4.23
C LYS A 289 8.67 -11.52 2.95
N THR A 290 8.74 -10.21 3.08
CA THR A 290 8.64 -9.25 1.98
C THR A 290 9.93 -8.45 1.91
N GLU A 291 10.53 -8.39 0.74
CA GLU A 291 11.74 -7.58 0.50
C GLU A 291 11.42 -6.22 -0.11
N TRP A 292 10.49 -6.20 -1.05
CA TRP A 292 10.00 -5.01 -1.74
C TRP A 292 8.49 -4.88 -1.54
N PRO A 293 7.93 -3.66 -1.60
CA PRO A 293 6.49 -3.47 -1.56
C PRO A 293 5.80 -4.28 -2.66
N TRP A 294 4.70 -4.88 -2.30
CA TRP A 294 3.78 -5.46 -3.26
C TRP A 294 2.35 -5.31 -2.73
N ALA A 295 1.37 -5.47 -3.61
CA ALA A 295 -0.02 -5.30 -3.25
C ALA A 295 -0.90 -6.34 -3.93
N GLU A 296 -2.14 -6.40 -3.50
CA GLU A 296 -3.19 -7.10 -4.22
C GLU A 296 -4.50 -6.33 -4.12
N ASN A 297 -5.32 -6.50 -5.14
CA ASN A 297 -6.71 -6.09 -5.16
C ASN A 297 -7.58 -7.26 -5.62
N GLN A 298 -8.87 -7.02 -5.86
CA GLN A 298 -9.77 -8.08 -6.29
C GLN A 298 -9.33 -8.78 -7.59
N ALA A 299 -8.69 -8.04 -8.51
CA ALA A 299 -8.37 -8.50 -9.86
C ALA A 299 -6.91 -8.95 -10.04
N TYR A 300 -5.97 -8.35 -9.29
CA TYR A 300 -4.54 -8.50 -9.56
C TYR A 300 -3.72 -8.70 -8.30
N TRP A 301 -2.58 -9.36 -8.45
CA TRP A 301 -1.39 -9.17 -7.62
C TRP A 301 -0.48 -8.15 -8.30
N VAL A 302 0.11 -7.23 -7.53
CA VAL A 302 0.82 -6.04 -8.01
C VAL A 302 2.20 -6.01 -7.37
N PHE A 303 3.27 -6.12 -8.15
CA PHE A 303 4.66 -6.17 -7.67
C PHE A 303 5.39 -4.91 -8.10
N MET A 304 6.06 -4.26 -7.16
CA MET A 304 6.67 -2.95 -7.37
C MET A 304 8.18 -3.02 -7.46
N GLY A 305 8.76 -2.12 -8.25
CA GLY A 305 10.19 -1.92 -8.34
C GLY A 305 10.51 -0.44 -8.48
N PHE A 306 11.53 0.03 -7.73
CA PHE A 306 11.92 1.43 -7.68
C PHE A 306 13.43 1.57 -7.86
N ASP A 307 13.84 2.43 -8.77
CA ASP A 307 15.25 2.77 -9.01
C ASP A 307 15.36 4.11 -9.76
N GLU A 308 16.52 4.75 -9.69
CA GLU A 308 16.79 5.96 -10.49
C GLU A 308 16.84 5.65 -11.99
N ASP A 309 17.23 4.42 -12.37
CA ASP A 309 17.14 3.89 -13.74
C ASP A 309 15.83 3.11 -13.92
N LEU A 310 15.00 3.56 -14.85
CA LEU A 310 13.71 2.93 -15.16
C LEU A 310 13.85 1.45 -15.57
N ASN A 311 14.95 1.07 -16.24
CA ASN A 311 15.19 -0.33 -16.61
C ASN A 311 15.48 -1.19 -15.37
N GLN A 312 16.18 -0.64 -14.37
CA GLN A 312 16.39 -1.34 -13.10
C GLN A 312 15.10 -1.45 -12.29
N ALA A 313 14.28 -0.39 -12.25
CA ALA A 313 12.95 -0.45 -11.65
C ALA A 313 12.08 -1.54 -12.29
N MET A 314 12.06 -1.64 -13.63
CA MET A 314 11.39 -2.72 -14.37
C MET A 314 11.95 -4.09 -13.99
N LYS A 315 13.26 -4.24 -13.94
CA LYS A 315 13.91 -5.51 -13.58
C LYS A 315 13.51 -5.96 -12.18
N ILE A 316 13.51 -5.05 -11.20
CA ILE A 316 13.11 -5.34 -9.81
C ILE A 316 11.64 -5.81 -9.78
N ALA A 317 10.72 -5.08 -10.42
CA ALA A 317 9.31 -5.44 -10.45
C ALA A 317 9.07 -6.82 -11.09
N VAL A 318 9.74 -7.11 -12.21
CA VAL A 318 9.66 -8.43 -12.88
C VAL A 318 10.25 -9.52 -11.99
N GLU A 319 11.39 -9.28 -11.34
CA GLU A 319 12.02 -10.25 -10.45
C GLU A 319 11.13 -10.59 -9.26
N GLN A 320 10.51 -9.60 -8.62
CA GLN A 320 9.52 -9.80 -7.55
C GLN A 320 8.35 -10.66 -8.05
N THR A 321 7.83 -10.36 -9.24
CA THR A 321 6.74 -11.12 -9.86
C THR A 321 7.11 -12.59 -10.07
N VAL A 322 8.27 -12.84 -10.69
CA VAL A 322 8.75 -14.20 -10.98
C VAL A 322 9.03 -14.98 -9.70
N ASN A 323 9.66 -14.34 -8.70
CA ASN A 323 9.93 -14.98 -7.41
C ASN A 323 8.62 -15.35 -6.71
N TRP A 324 7.65 -14.43 -6.67
CA TRP A 324 6.35 -14.70 -6.05
C TRP A 324 5.60 -15.84 -6.75
N LEU A 325 5.52 -15.84 -8.09
CA LEU A 325 4.89 -16.92 -8.85
C LEU A 325 5.55 -18.27 -8.59
N GLY A 326 6.87 -18.32 -8.49
CA GLY A 326 7.63 -19.55 -8.20
C GLY A 326 7.40 -20.10 -6.79
N THR A 327 6.89 -19.30 -5.85
CA THR A 327 6.57 -19.73 -4.47
C THR A 327 5.10 -20.13 -4.30
N GLN A 328 4.24 -19.96 -5.32
CA GLN A 328 2.82 -20.27 -5.21
C GLN A 328 2.57 -21.76 -5.12
N THR A 329 1.79 -22.17 -4.10
CA THR A 329 1.35 -23.56 -3.93
C THR A 329 0.08 -23.89 -4.73
N LEU A 330 -0.64 -22.87 -5.18
CA LEU A 330 -1.89 -23.05 -5.95
C LEU A 330 -1.67 -23.78 -7.27
N VAL A 331 -0.64 -23.36 -8.01
CA VAL A 331 -0.19 -23.99 -9.26
C VAL A 331 1.34 -23.92 -9.20
N PRO A 332 2.02 -24.97 -8.70
CA PRO A 332 3.48 -24.99 -8.67
C PRO A 332 4.07 -24.85 -10.09
N MET A 333 5.08 -23.98 -10.21
CA MET A 333 5.76 -23.77 -11.50
C MET A 333 7.26 -23.50 -11.28
N SER A 334 8.06 -23.81 -12.29
CA SER A 334 9.49 -23.49 -12.27
C SER A 334 9.71 -21.97 -12.42
N ARG A 335 10.91 -21.51 -12.14
CA ARG A 335 11.28 -20.10 -12.31
C ARG A 335 11.18 -19.67 -13.79
N GLU A 336 11.51 -20.56 -14.71
CA GLU A 336 11.40 -20.34 -16.16
C GLU A 336 9.95 -20.23 -16.60
N GLU A 337 9.06 -21.10 -16.09
CA GLU A 337 7.63 -21.03 -16.33
C GLU A 337 7.01 -19.74 -15.76
N ALA A 338 7.41 -19.34 -14.54
CA ALA A 338 7.00 -18.08 -13.92
C ALA A 338 7.44 -16.86 -14.75
N TYR A 339 8.64 -16.89 -15.30
CA TYR A 339 9.15 -15.82 -16.16
C TYR A 339 8.41 -15.77 -17.50
N ALA A 340 8.17 -16.92 -18.12
CA ALA A 340 7.39 -17.02 -19.35
C ALA A 340 5.94 -16.53 -19.12
N LEU A 341 5.30 -16.95 -18.02
CA LEU A 341 3.95 -16.52 -17.68
C LEU A 341 3.90 -14.99 -17.46
N THR A 342 4.87 -14.43 -16.74
CA THR A 342 4.97 -12.97 -16.55
C THR A 342 5.04 -12.23 -17.89
N SER A 343 5.78 -12.76 -18.87
CA SER A 343 5.87 -12.16 -20.20
C SER A 343 4.57 -12.25 -21.01
N ILE A 344 3.76 -13.29 -20.78
CA ILE A 344 2.52 -13.53 -21.56
C ILE A 344 1.34 -12.74 -20.99
N VAL A 345 1.21 -12.66 -19.68
CA VAL A 345 0.01 -12.09 -19.01
C VAL A 345 0.30 -10.92 -18.08
N GLY A 346 1.56 -10.66 -17.77
CA GLY A 346 1.95 -9.57 -16.89
C GLY A 346 1.72 -8.22 -17.57
N ASP A 347 1.02 -7.31 -16.87
CA ASP A 347 0.85 -5.92 -17.29
C ASP A 347 1.78 -5.05 -16.44
N CYS A 348 2.98 -4.77 -16.98
CA CYS A 348 3.98 -3.96 -16.30
C CYS A 348 3.90 -2.52 -16.79
N ARG A 349 3.66 -1.59 -15.87
CA ARG A 349 3.41 -0.17 -16.13
C ARG A 349 4.44 0.71 -15.46
N VAL A 350 4.78 1.83 -16.09
CA VAL A 350 5.54 2.89 -15.44
C VAL A 350 4.61 3.60 -14.46
N THR A 351 4.92 3.53 -13.18
CA THR A 351 4.09 4.09 -12.11
C THR A 351 4.20 5.61 -12.08
N GLN A 352 5.43 6.11 -11.92
CA GLN A 352 5.81 7.51 -11.98
C GLN A 352 7.27 7.65 -12.47
N VAL A 353 7.65 8.84 -12.97
CA VAL A 353 8.99 9.15 -13.48
C VAL A 353 9.54 10.48 -12.95
N VAL A 354 8.95 11.03 -11.89
CA VAL A 354 9.19 12.40 -11.42
C VAL A 354 9.80 12.48 -10.01
N ASP A 355 9.89 11.38 -9.28
CA ASP A 355 10.31 11.34 -7.86
C ASP A 355 11.76 10.93 -7.66
N ILE A 356 12.62 11.28 -8.61
CA ILE A 356 14.05 10.91 -8.63
C ILE A 356 14.23 9.40 -8.84
N ARG A 357 13.74 8.54 -7.92
CA ARG A 357 13.55 7.12 -8.17
C ARG A 357 12.24 6.89 -8.90
N LYS A 358 12.34 6.32 -10.08
CA LYS A 358 11.18 5.98 -10.92
C LYS A 358 10.54 4.69 -10.42
N GLY A 359 9.24 4.57 -10.62
CA GLY A 359 8.45 3.41 -10.23
C GLY A 359 7.97 2.58 -11.43
N VAL A 360 8.01 1.27 -11.27
CA VAL A 360 7.33 0.31 -12.14
C VAL A 360 6.51 -0.61 -11.27
N HIS A 361 5.30 -0.96 -11.69
CA HIS A 361 4.53 -2.04 -11.09
C HIS A 361 4.09 -3.05 -12.16
N CYS A 362 4.26 -4.34 -11.85
CA CYS A 362 3.82 -5.44 -12.69
C CYS A 362 2.61 -6.12 -12.07
N MET A 363 1.55 -6.32 -12.85
CA MET A 363 0.29 -6.90 -12.40
C MET A 363 0.06 -8.26 -13.01
N ILE A 364 -0.28 -9.25 -12.18
CA ILE A 364 -0.67 -10.60 -12.61
C ILE A 364 -2.17 -10.77 -12.34
N PRO A 365 -2.98 -11.08 -13.37
CA PRO A 365 -4.42 -11.22 -13.20
C PRO A 365 -4.75 -12.51 -12.43
N LYS A 366 -5.52 -12.35 -11.34
CA LYS A 366 -5.96 -13.48 -10.50
C LYS A 366 -6.87 -14.47 -11.26
N ALA A 367 -7.60 -13.99 -12.25
CA ALA A 367 -8.59 -14.76 -13.00
C ALA A 367 -7.98 -15.87 -13.89
N ILE A 368 -6.67 -15.84 -14.15
CA ILE A 368 -6.00 -16.90 -14.91
C ILE A 368 -5.82 -18.20 -14.11
N PHE A 369 -5.83 -18.11 -12.77
CA PHE A 369 -5.71 -19.26 -11.87
C PHE A 369 -7.09 -19.89 -11.66
N ARG A 370 -7.44 -20.85 -12.52
CA ARG A 370 -8.72 -21.56 -12.48
C ARG A 370 -8.59 -22.78 -11.58
N GLY A 371 -9.53 -22.98 -10.67
CA GLY A 371 -9.55 -24.15 -9.76
C GLY A 371 -9.43 -23.77 -8.27
N ARG A 372 -9.74 -22.55 -7.92
CA ARG A 372 -9.92 -22.10 -6.53
C ARG A 372 -11.29 -22.50 -6.02
#